data_8b2cc4973974d52a045beb3f282e7d9d
#
_entry.id   8b2cc4973974d52a045beb3f282e7d9d
#
_cell.length_a   1.000
_cell.length_b   1.000
_cell.length_c   1.000
_cell.angle_alpha   90.00
_cell.angle_beta   90.00
_cell.angle_gamma   90.00
#
_symmetry.space_group_name_H-M   'P 1'
#
loop_
_entity.id
_entity.type
_entity.pdbx_description
1 polymer ?
#
loop_
_entity_poly.entity_id
_entity_poly.type
_entity_poly.pdbx_seq_one_letter_code
_entity_poly.pdbx_strand_id
1 'polypeptide(L)'
;MNVLITGSNGQLGNEIRVASAQYPKFNYIFTDVAELDICDKAALETFVKANAVDAIVNCAAYTAVDKAEDDVDLCYKINRDAVRNIAEVAAAHNLKVIHISTDYVFDGTSHTPLTEDMSTAALGVYGKSKLEGEQELQTFCPISVIIRTSWLYSSFGGNFVKTMIKLGAERDALNVIFDQVGTPTYAADLAEAILQVLSAASFFPGIYHYSNEGICSWYDFTKRIHKLAGVSCNVKPIETKDYPTRTPRPHYSVLNKTKIKSTYGIEIPYWEDSLERCIGILLK
;
A
#
# COMPACT_ATOMS: atom_id res chain seq x y z
N MET A 1 -23.61 -4.86 4.05
CA MET A 1 -22.67 -3.84 4.54
C MET A 1 -22.25 -2.98 3.36
N ASN A 2 -22.45 -1.65 3.48
CA ASN A 2 -22.02 -0.67 2.47
C ASN A 2 -20.56 -0.28 2.76
N VAL A 3 -19.68 -0.54 1.82
CA VAL A 3 -18.23 -0.32 1.96
C VAL A 3 -17.78 0.79 1.03
N LEU A 4 -17.34 1.90 1.61
CA LEU A 4 -16.75 3.02 0.88
C LEU A 4 -15.27 2.73 0.60
N ILE A 5 -14.87 2.74 -0.66
CA ILE A 5 -13.48 2.60 -1.11
C ILE A 5 -13.01 3.95 -1.62
N THR A 6 -12.07 4.60 -0.93
CA THR A 6 -11.48 5.87 -1.36
C THR A 6 -10.19 5.63 -2.15
N GLY A 7 -9.81 6.56 -3.04
CA GLY A 7 -8.66 6.36 -3.93
C GLY A 7 -8.86 5.18 -4.90
N SER A 8 -10.09 4.99 -5.35
CA SER A 8 -10.53 3.79 -6.08
C SER A 8 -9.93 3.68 -7.49
N ASN A 9 -9.40 4.77 -8.05
CA ASN A 9 -8.75 4.78 -9.36
C ASN A 9 -7.25 4.45 -9.27
N GLY A 10 -6.71 4.31 -8.04
CA GLY A 10 -5.33 3.86 -7.79
C GLY A 10 -5.15 2.36 -8.02
N GLN A 11 -3.92 1.86 -7.83
CA GLN A 11 -3.58 0.44 -8.01
C GLN A 11 -4.46 -0.46 -7.14
N LEU A 12 -4.47 -0.23 -5.84
CA LEU A 12 -5.20 -1.06 -4.87
C LEU A 12 -6.71 -0.92 -5.03
N GLY A 13 -7.23 0.29 -5.25
CA GLY A 13 -8.66 0.50 -5.44
C GLY A 13 -9.22 -0.26 -6.65
N ASN A 14 -8.48 -0.28 -7.77
CA ASN A 14 -8.85 -1.09 -8.93
C ASN A 14 -8.79 -2.59 -8.66
N GLU A 15 -7.78 -3.09 -7.93
CA GLU A 15 -7.70 -4.51 -7.57
C GLU A 15 -8.83 -4.91 -6.60
N ILE A 16 -9.22 -4.03 -5.66
CA ILE A 16 -10.41 -4.25 -4.82
C ILE A 16 -11.68 -4.31 -5.69
N ARG A 17 -11.79 -3.47 -6.72
CA ARG A 17 -12.92 -3.52 -7.66
C ARG A 17 -13.00 -4.86 -8.40
N VAL A 18 -11.86 -5.40 -8.82
CA VAL A 18 -11.79 -6.74 -9.45
C VAL A 18 -12.15 -7.82 -8.44
N ALA A 19 -11.54 -7.80 -7.26
CA ALA A 19 -11.76 -8.81 -6.22
C ALA A 19 -13.18 -8.77 -5.64
N SER A 20 -13.89 -7.64 -5.70
CA SER A 20 -15.23 -7.45 -5.14
C SER A 20 -16.27 -8.45 -5.68
N ALA A 21 -16.07 -8.95 -6.90
CA ALA A 21 -16.93 -9.97 -7.51
C ALA A 21 -16.97 -11.28 -6.71
N GLN A 22 -15.92 -11.58 -5.94
CA GLN A 22 -15.85 -12.78 -5.09
C GLN A 22 -16.48 -12.57 -3.70
N TYR A 23 -16.85 -11.34 -3.36
CA TYR A 23 -17.45 -10.96 -2.08
C TYR A 23 -18.79 -10.23 -2.26
N PRO A 24 -19.81 -10.87 -2.88
CA PRO A 24 -21.08 -10.23 -3.27
C PRO A 24 -21.97 -9.83 -2.07
N LYS A 25 -21.59 -10.22 -0.84
CA LYS A 25 -22.29 -9.82 0.38
C LYS A 25 -22.11 -8.35 0.75
N PHE A 26 -21.15 -7.65 0.13
CA PHE A 26 -20.88 -6.24 0.32
C PHE A 26 -21.44 -5.41 -0.83
N ASN A 27 -21.96 -4.24 -0.52
CA ASN A 27 -22.29 -3.21 -1.49
C ASN A 27 -21.13 -2.22 -1.52
N TYR A 28 -20.40 -2.14 -2.63
CA TYR A 28 -19.19 -1.31 -2.75
C TYR A 28 -19.53 0.04 -3.36
N ILE A 29 -19.00 1.10 -2.74
CA ILE A 29 -19.10 2.48 -3.21
C ILE A 29 -17.67 2.95 -3.50
N PHE A 30 -17.32 3.01 -4.78
CA PHE A 30 -15.98 3.38 -5.23
C PHE A 30 -15.92 4.88 -5.50
N THR A 31 -15.01 5.60 -4.82
CA THR A 31 -14.80 7.04 -4.98
C THR A 31 -13.33 7.37 -5.16
N ASP A 32 -13.09 8.45 -5.89
CA ASP A 32 -11.81 9.13 -5.95
C ASP A 32 -12.03 10.63 -5.69
N VAL A 33 -10.99 11.45 -5.81
CA VAL A 33 -11.05 12.89 -5.49
C VAL A 33 -12.16 13.63 -6.25
N ALA A 34 -12.52 13.19 -7.46
CA ALA A 34 -13.58 13.82 -8.26
C ALA A 34 -14.98 13.58 -7.69
N GLU A 35 -15.24 12.39 -7.11
CA GLU A 35 -16.52 12.03 -6.51
C GLU A 35 -16.59 12.43 -5.04
N LEU A 36 -15.45 12.33 -4.32
CA LEU A 36 -15.37 12.61 -2.89
C LEU A 36 -13.95 13.00 -2.49
N ASP A 37 -13.71 14.29 -2.25
CA ASP A 37 -12.46 14.76 -1.65
C ASP A 37 -12.45 14.45 -0.14
N ILE A 38 -11.65 13.49 0.29
CA ILE A 38 -11.50 13.13 1.71
C ILE A 38 -10.88 14.25 2.56
N CYS A 39 -10.28 15.27 1.93
CA CYS A 39 -9.80 16.46 2.61
C CYS A 39 -10.96 17.40 3.04
N ASP A 40 -12.15 17.25 2.47
CA ASP A 40 -13.36 17.96 2.89
C ASP A 40 -14.17 17.09 3.86
N LYS A 41 -14.00 17.35 5.16
CA LYS A 41 -14.71 16.61 6.22
C LYS A 41 -16.22 16.71 6.11
N ALA A 42 -16.76 17.88 5.76
CA ALA A 42 -18.21 18.08 5.69
C ALA A 42 -18.81 17.31 4.50
N ALA A 43 -18.11 17.29 3.35
CA ALA A 43 -18.49 16.47 2.21
C ALA A 43 -18.44 14.98 2.56
N LEU A 44 -17.36 14.51 3.23
CA LEU A 44 -17.22 13.13 3.67
C LEU A 44 -18.35 12.70 4.61
N GLU A 45 -18.68 13.52 5.61
CA GLU A 45 -19.76 13.24 6.55
C GLU A 45 -21.14 13.18 5.87
N THR A 46 -21.39 14.10 4.96
CA THR A 46 -22.63 14.13 4.16
C THR A 46 -22.73 12.87 3.29
N PHE A 47 -21.62 12.49 2.64
CA PHE A 47 -21.57 11.31 1.78
C PHE A 47 -21.80 10.01 2.55
N VAL A 48 -21.17 9.87 3.71
CA VAL A 48 -21.32 8.71 4.60
C VAL A 48 -22.79 8.53 5.02
N LYS A 49 -23.46 9.61 5.42
CA LYS A 49 -24.87 9.58 5.80
C LYS A 49 -25.79 9.23 4.63
N ALA A 50 -25.59 9.89 3.48
CA ALA A 50 -26.45 9.73 2.31
C ALA A 50 -26.39 8.30 1.73
N ASN A 51 -25.25 7.62 1.88
CA ASN A 51 -25.03 6.28 1.35
C ASN A 51 -25.09 5.17 2.41
N ALA A 52 -25.47 5.51 3.66
CA ALA A 52 -25.56 4.57 4.78
C ALA A 52 -24.29 3.69 4.87
N VAL A 53 -23.10 4.32 4.85
CA VAL A 53 -21.81 3.62 4.87
C VAL A 53 -21.62 2.91 6.20
N ASP A 54 -21.16 1.66 6.16
CA ASP A 54 -20.85 0.83 7.33
C ASP A 54 -19.35 0.69 7.57
N ALA A 55 -18.55 0.76 6.49
CA ALA A 55 -17.11 0.64 6.56
C ALA A 55 -16.41 1.51 5.50
N ILE A 56 -15.19 1.98 5.82
CA ILE A 56 -14.33 2.72 4.91
C ILE A 56 -13.03 1.94 4.71
N VAL A 57 -12.65 1.71 3.45
CA VAL A 57 -11.31 1.25 3.07
C VAL A 57 -10.60 2.41 2.41
N ASN A 58 -9.65 3.02 3.14
CA ASN A 58 -8.91 4.16 2.66
C ASN A 58 -7.66 3.72 1.89
N CYS A 59 -7.76 3.73 0.55
CA CYS A 59 -6.64 3.51 -0.37
C CYS A 59 -6.06 4.83 -0.89
N ALA A 60 -6.69 5.97 -0.59
CA ALA A 60 -6.20 7.28 -1.01
C ALA A 60 -4.93 7.67 -0.22
N ALA A 61 -3.90 8.09 -0.94
CA ALA A 61 -2.67 8.60 -0.35
C ALA A 61 -1.88 9.43 -1.36
N TYR A 62 -1.10 10.37 -0.88
CA TYR A 62 -0.01 10.97 -1.64
C TYR A 62 1.19 10.01 -1.60
N THR A 63 1.60 9.46 -2.74
CA THR A 63 2.60 8.37 -2.82
C THR A 63 3.87 8.72 -3.60
N ALA A 64 3.98 9.95 -4.12
CA ALA A 64 5.16 10.40 -4.86
C ALA A 64 6.30 10.76 -3.88
N VAL A 65 7.03 9.74 -3.39
CA VAL A 65 7.98 9.82 -2.27
C VAL A 65 9.00 10.96 -2.41
N ASP A 66 9.69 11.07 -3.56
CA ASP A 66 10.68 12.14 -3.76
C ASP A 66 10.04 13.51 -3.95
N LYS A 67 8.86 13.57 -4.58
CA LYS A 67 8.12 14.81 -4.78
C LYS A 67 7.48 15.33 -3.48
N ALA A 68 7.25 14.46 -2.51
CA ALA A 68 6.74 14.85 -1.19
C ALA A 68 7.65 15.86 -0.48
N GLU A 69 8.97 15.83 -0.74
CA GLU A 69 9.91 16.80 -0.19
C GLU A 69 9.70 18.22 -0.75
N ASP A 70 9.05 18.38 -1.90
CA ASP A 70 8.65 19.66 -2.48
C ASP A 70 7.18 20.01 -2.16
N ASP A 71 6.30 19.01 -2.13
CA ASP A 71 4.85 19.16 -1.94
C ASP A 71 4.43 18.88 -0.49
N VAL A 72 5.20 19.36 0.50
CA VAL A 72 5.05 19.03 1.94
C VAL A 72 3.60 19.21 2.41
N ASP A 73 3.02 20.39 2.18
CA ASP A 73 1.67 20.72 2.66
C ASP A 73 0.60 19.81 2.04
N LEU A 74 0.71 19.52 0.75
CA LEU A 74 -0.23 18.62 0.07
C LEU A 74 -0.08 17.19 0.57
N CYS A 75 1.17 16.74 0.80
CA CYS A 75 1.46 15.42 1.34
C CYS A 75 0.84 15.23 2.73
N TYR A 76 1.02 16.19 3.64
CA TYR A 76 0.41 16.17 4.97
C TYR A 76 -1.11 16.30 4.91
N LYS A 77 -1.65 17.18 4.06
CA LYS A 77 -3.09 17.33 3.88
C LYS A 77 -3.77 15.99 3.52
N ILE A 78 -3.16 15.20 2.62
CA ILE A 78 -3.75 13.92 2.17
C ILE A 78 -3.44 12.78 3.15
N ASN A 79 -2.18 12.67 3.60
CA ASN A 79 -1.73 11.50 4.36
C ASN A 79 -2.00 11.60 5.86
N ARG A 80 -2.22 12.79 6.41
CA ARG A 80 -2.50 13.03 7.83
C ARG A 80 -3.89 13.63 8.03
N ASP A 81 -4.13 14.85 7.49
CA ASP A 81 -5.33 15.61 7.82
C ASP A 81 -6.61 14.96 7.27
N ALA A 82 -6.55 14.42 6.05
CA ALA A 82 -7.68 13.67 5.49
C ALA A 82 -7.91 12.34 6.23
N VAL A 83 -6.84 11.68 6.73
CA VAL A 83 -6.98 10.48 7.56
C VAL A 83 -7.64 10.83 8.90
N ARG A 84 -7.31 11.98 9.51
CA ARG A 84 -8.02 12.51 10.67
C ARG A 84 -9.50 12.74 10.37
N ASN A 85 -9.85 13.36 9.22
CA ASN A 85 -11.25 13.53 8.82
C ASN A 85 -11.99 12.20 8.75
N ILE A 86 -11.38 11.17 8.13
CA ILE A 86 -11.93 9.82 8.08
C ILE A 86 -12.13 9.26 9.49
N ALA A 87 -11.14 9.42 10.38
CA ALA A 87 -11.21 8.92 11.75
C ALA A 87 -12.34 9.55 12.55
N GLU A 88 -12.45 10.88 12.51
CA GLU A 88 -13.50 11.62 13.23
C GLU A 88 -14.91 11.29 12.71
N VAL A 89 -15.10 11.19 11.37
CA VAL A 89 -16.37 10.81 10.76
C VAL A 89 -16.71 9.35 11.09
N ALA A 90 -15.73 8.44 11.00
CA ALA A 90 -15.94 7.04 11.34
C ALA A 90 -16.32 6.84 12.81
N ALA A 91 -15.69 7.55 13.73
CA ALA A 91 -16.03 7.52 15.15
C ALA A 91 -17.47 8.05 15.41
N ALA A 92 -17.83 9.18 14.78
CA ALA A 92 -19.17 9.78 14.93
C ALA A 92 -20.30 8.87 14.42
N HIS A 93 -20.01 8.01 13.43
CA HIS A 93 -20.98 7.11 12.79
C HIS A 93 -20.76 5.63 13.09
N ASN A 94 -19.82 5.31 13.99
CA ASN A 94 -19.47 3.94 14.40
C ASN A 94 -19.10 3.03 13.22
N LEU A 95 -18.30 3.56 12.28
CA LEU A 95 -17.87 2.83 11.07
C LEU A 95 -16.59 2.03 11.34
N LYS A 96 -16.43 0.89 10.66
CA LYS A 96 -15.16 0.21 10.56
C LYS A 96 -14.24 0.95 9.59
N VAL A 97 -12.95 1.05 9.92
CA VAL A 97 -11.96 1.65 9.01
C VAL A 97 -10.81 0.67 8.76
N ILE A 98 -10.47 0.46 7.50
CA ILE A 98 -9.19 -0.15 7.09
C ILE A 98 -8.39 0.93 6.36
N HIS A 99 -7.20 1.24 6.88
CA HIS A 99 -6.31 2.25 6.31
C HIS A 99 -5.00 1.63 5.84
N ILE A 100 -4.56 2.00 4.64
CA ILE A 100 -3.31 1.49 4.07
C ILE A 100 -2.17 2.45 4.40
N SER A 101 -1.15 1.92 5.07
CA SER A 101 0.08 2.61 5.43
C SER A 101 1.29 2.00 4.71
N THR A 102 2.49 2.31 5.16
CA THR A 102 3.75 2.03 4.46
C THR A 102 4.86 1.54 5.40
N ASP A 103 5.81 0.80 4.85
CA ASP A 103 7.09 0.46 5.46
C ASP A 103 8.00 1.69 5.72
N TYR A 104 7.77 2.82 5.05
CA TYR A 104 8.52 4.08 5.25
C TYR A 104 8.29 4.73 6.63
N VAL A 105 7.46 4.15 7.48
CA VAL A 105 7.35 4.54 8.90
C VAL A 105 8.56 4.09 9.72
N PHE A 106 9.38 3.19 9.18
CA PHE A 106 10.62 2.71 9.77
C PHE A 106 11.85 3.39 9.13
N ASP A 107 13.00 3.39 9.84
CA ASP A 107 14.24 4.01 9.35
C ASP A 107 15.07 3.12 8.40
N GLY A 108 14.71 1.84 8.29
CA GLY A 108 15.40 0.88 7.42
C GLY A 108 16.73 0.36 7.93
N THR A 109 17.07 0.56 9.22
CA THR A 109 18.34 0.13 9.82
C THR A 109 18.28 -1.27 10.44
N SER A 110 17.11 -1.90 10.46
CA SER A 110 16.93 -3.25 10.98
C SER A 110 17.68 -4.29 10.13
N HIS A 111 17.97 -5.43 10.73
CA HIS A 111 18.49 -6.64 10.07
C HIS A 111 17.62 -7.87 10.36
N THR A 112 16.46 -7.65 11.00
CA THR A 112 15.44 -8.67 11.25
C THR A 112 14.08 -8.18 10.76
N PRO A 113 13.14 -9.07 10.40
CA PRO A 113 11.82 -8.68 9.95
C PRO A 113 11.12 -7.76 10.94
N LEU A 114 10.63 -6.62 10.43
CA LEU A 114 9.99 -5.56 11.21
C LEU A 114 8.64 -6.04 11.72
N THR A 115 8.42 -5.95 13.04
CA THR A 115 7.14 -6.26 13.68
C THR A 115 6.34 -4.98 13.95
N GLU A 116 5.04 -5.11 14.19
CA GLU A 116 4.13 -3.97 14.35
C GLU A 116 4.39 -3.17 15.64
N ASP A 117 5.05 -3.77 16.62
CA ASP A 117 5.42 -3.18 17.92
C ASP A 117 6.81 -2.53 17.94
N MET A 118 7.62 -2.71 16.87
CA MET A 118 8.89 -2.00 16.75
C MET A 118 8.70 -0.50 16.65
N SER A 119 9.65 0.24 17.24
CA SER A 119 9.67 1.71 17.19
C SER A 119 9.74 2.21 15.75
N THR A 120 8.86 3.14 15.42
CA THR A 120 8.86 3.84 14.14
C THR A 120 9.82 5.03 14.15
N ALA A 121 10.50 5.30 13.04
CA ALA A 121 11.45 6.39 12.87
C ALA A 121 11.49 6.86 11.40
N ALA A 122 10.37 7.36 10.90
CA ALA A 122 10.22 7.81 9.51
C ALA A 122 11.23 8.93 9.15
N LEU A 123 11.95 8.78 8.03
CA LEU A 123 13.03 9.68 7.63
C LEU A 123 12.55 10.87 6.78
N GLY A 124 11.77 10.63 5.71
CA GLY A 124 11.31 11.64 4.76
C GLY A 124 9.88 12.13 5.03
N VAL A 125 9.46 13.16 4.32
CA VAL A 125 8.12 13.78 4.41
C VAL A 125 7.01 12.76 4.18
N TYR A 126 7.15 11.90 3.16
CA TYR A 126 6.18 10.84 2.88
C TYR A 126 5.98 9.90 4.09
N GLY A 127 7.08 9.33 4.60
CA GLY A 127 7.02 8.41 5.74
C GLY A 127 6.45 9.07 7.00
N LYS A 128 6.87 10.30 7.30
CA LYS A 128 6.39 11.09 8.45
C LYS A 128 4.90 11.39 8.34
N SER A 129 4.44 11.87 7.18
CA SER A 129 3.01 12.18 6.97
C SER A 129 2.12 10.93 7.08
N LYS A 130 2.59 9.77 6.58
CA LYS A 130 1.87 8.49 6.74
C LYS A 130 1.83 8.05 8.20
N LEU A 131 2.95 8.15 8.93
CA LEU A 131 3.02 7.81 10.34
C LEU A 131 2.09 8.68 11.19
N GLU A 132 2.09 10.00 10.95
CA GLU A 132 1.17 10.91 11.64
C GLU A 132 -0.29 10.60 11.31
N GLY A 133 -0.60 10.18 10.06
CA GLY A 133 -1.93 9.69 9.70
C GLY A 133 -2.35 8.43 10.47
N GLU A 134 -1.44 7.47 10.70
CA GLU A 134 -1.69 6.33 11.59
C GLU A 134 -2.05 6.79 13.01
N GLN A 135 -1.30 7.75 13.55
CA GLN A 135 -1.51 8.29 14.90
C GLN A 135 -2.85 9.02 15.02
N GLU A 136 -3.24 9.82 14.02
CA GLU A 136 -4.54 10.47 13.96
C GLU A 136 -5.67 9.42 13.95
N LEU A 137 -5.53 8.39 13.12
CA LEU A 137 -6.53 7.32 13.03
C LEU A 137 -6.67 6.57 14.37
N GLN A 138 -5.57 6.22 15.01
CA GLN A 138 -5.58 5.53 16.31
C GLN A 138 -6.17 6.40 17.42
N THR A 139 -5.93 7.72 17.37
CA THR A 139 -6.43 8.67 18.37
C THR A 139 -7.93 8.86 18.28
N PHE A 140 -8.46 9.05 17.07
CA PHE A 140 -9.86 9.43 16.87
C PHE A 140 -10.78 8.24 16.54
N CYS A 141 -10.24 7.13 15.99
CA CYS A 141 -10.98 5.92 15.67
C CYS A 141 -10.21 4.65 16.09
N PRO A 142 -10.12 4.34 17.39
CA PRO A 142 -9.32 3.21 17.88
C PRO A 142 -9.83 1.84 17.42
N ILE A 143 -11.05 1.76 16.86
CA ILE A 143 -11.60 0.53 16.27
C ILE A 143 -11.19 0.32 14.80
N SER A 144 -10.10 0.93 14.36
CA SER A 144 -9.57 0.82 13.01
C SER A 144 -8.53 -0.30 12.85
N VAL A 145 -8.39 -0.78 11.62
CA VAL A 145 -7.30 -1.66 11.17
C VAL A 145 -6.38 -0.83 10.26
N ILE A 146 -5.10 -0.78 10.59
CA ILE A 146 -4.05 -0.16 9.78
C ILE A 146 -3.21 -1.28 9.17
N ILE A 147 -3.03 -1.29 7.85
CA ILE A 147 -2.19 -2.26 7.15
C ILE A 147 -0.98 -1.53 6.55
N ARG A 148 0.20 -1.75 7.12
CA ARG A 148 1.46 -1.31 6.52
C ARG A 148 1.87 -2.28 5.43
N THR A 149 2.20 -1.74 4.27
CA THR A 149 2.63 -2.52 3.09
C THR A 149 3.89 -1.92 2.48
N SER A 150 4.54 -2.67 1.58
CA SER A 150 5.78 -2.26 0.90
C SER A 150 5.74 -2.60 -0.58
N TRP A 151 6.43 -1.83 -1.42
CA TRP A 151 6.72 -2.12 -2.83
C TRP A 151 5.50 -2.55 -3.64
N LEU A 152 4.40 -1.80 -3.48
CA LEU A 152 3.11 -2.12 -4.10
C LEU A 152 3.18 -2.02 -5.63
N TYR A 153 2.70 -3.05 -6.31
CA TYR A 153 2.56 -3.08 -7.76
C TYR A 153 1.25 -3.75 -8.18
N SER A 154 0.82 -3.47 -9.40
CA SER A 154 -0.43 -3.97 -9.98
C SER A 154 -0.37 -3.95 -11.50
N SER A 155 -1.32 -4.62 -12.14
CA SER A 155 -1.61 -4.45 -13.56
C SER A 155 -2.22 -3.07 -13.87
N PHE A 156 -2.73 -2.36 -12.85
CA PHE A 156 -3.26 -0.99 -12.96
C PHE A 156 -2.22 0.08 -12.58
N GLY A 157 -2.44 1.31 -13.03
CA GLY A 157 -1.60 2.47 -12.69
C GLY A 157 -0.15 2.34 -13.12
N GLY A 158 0.69 3.31 -12.73
CA GLY A 158 2.13 3.28 -12.92
C GLY A 158 2.83 2.64 -11.72
N ASN A 159 3.84 1.79 -11.96
CA ASN A 159 4.61 1.13 -10.90
C ASN A 159 5.96 0.63 -11.38
N PHE A 160 6.77 0.12 -10.45
CA PHE A 160 8.12 -0.36 -10.73
C PHE A 160 8.15 -1.49 -11.77
N VAL A 161 7.21 -2.45 -11.71
CA VAL A 161 7.15 -3.59 -12.65
C VAL A 161 7.01 -3.09 -14.09
N LYS A 162 6.02 -2.22 -14.34
CA LYS A 162 5.80 -1.62 -15.67
C LYS A 162 6.99 -0.78 -16.13
N THR A 163 7.60 -0.04 -15.21
CA THR A 163 8.79 0.77 -15.50
C THR A 163 9.97 -0.12 -15.92
N MET A 164 10.22 -1.23 -15.22
CA MET A 164 11.31 -2.15 -15.57
C MET A 164 11.05 -2.87 -16.89
N ILE A 165 9.83 -3.28 -17.19
CA ILE A 165 9.47 -3.85 -18.51
C ILE A 165 9.75 -2.84 -19.62
N LYS A 166 9.26 -1.60 -19.45
CA LYS A 166 9.45 -0.53 -20.45
C LYS A 166 10.92 -0.21 -20.67
N LEU A 167 11.65 0.12 -19.59
CA LEU A 167 13.06 0.48 -19.70
C LEU A 167 13.92 -0.66 -20.23
N GLY A 168 13.59 -1.89 -19.87
CA GLY A 168 14.31 -3.07 -20.37
C GLY A 168 14.04 -3.34 -21.86
N ALA A 169 12.89 -2.95 -22.39
CA ALA A 169 12.60 -3.02 -23.82
C ALA A 169 13.30 -1.88 -24.63
N GLU A 170 13.58 -0.74 -23.99
CA GLU A 170 14.16 0.45 -24.62
C GLU A 170 15.69 0.54 -24.48
N ARG A 171 16.32 -0.26 -23.61
CA ARG A 171 17.75 -0.12 -23.26
C ARG A 171 18.47 -1.46 -23.26
N ASP A 172 19.72 -1.46 -23.68
CA ASP A 172 20.60 -2.65 -23.64
C ASP A 172 21.03 -3.02 -22.23
N ALA A 173 21.12 -2.05 -21.32
CA ALA A 173 21.50 -2.26 -19.93
C ALA A 173 20.80 -1.30 -18.97
N LEU A 174 20.53 -1.80 -17.74
CA LEU A 174 20.01 -1.04 -16.61
C LEU A 174 20.86 -1.25 -15.37
N ASN A 175 21.08 -0.17 -14.61
CA ASN A 175 21.69 -0.23 -13.28
C ASN A 175 20.58 -0.25 -12.23
N VAL A 176 20.55 -1.23 -11.34
CA VAL A 176 19.51 -1.41 -10.33
C VAL A 176 20.12 -1.72 -8.97
N ILE A 177 19.61 -1.08 -7.93
CA ILE A 177 20.10 -1.18 -6.56
C ILE A 177 19.90 -2.61 -6.03
N PHE A 178 20.96 -3.19 -5.43
CA PHE A 178 20.93 -4.52 -4.84
C PHE A 178 21.00 -4.55 -3.31
N ASP A 179 21.41 -3.45 -2.68
CA ASP A 179 21.61 -3.32 -1.22
C ASP A 179 20.40 -2.72 -0.48
N GLN A 180 19.25 -2.57 -1.16
CA GLN A 180 17.96 -2.32 -0.56
C GLN A 180 17.12 -3.59 -0.65
N VAL A 181 16.72 -4.10 0.51
CA VAL A 181 16.08 -5.42 0.66
C VAL A 181 14.68 -5.25 1.28
N GLY A 182 13.70 -5.84 0.64
CA GLY A 182 12.31 -5.78 1.07
C GLY A 182 11.48 -6.92 0.47
N THR A 183 10.17 -6.72 0.42
CA THR A 183 9.27 -7.67 -0.21
C THR A 183 8.27 -6.92 -1.11
N PRO A 184 8.16 -7.28 -2.40
CA PRO A 184 7.12 -6.76 -3.27
C PRO A 184 5.73 -7.18 -2.78
N THR A 185 4.73 -6.31 -3.00
CA THR A 185 3.34 -6.60 -2.71
C THR A 185 2.51 -6.46 -3.98
N TYR A 186 1.92 -7.56 -4.44
CA TYR A 186 0.93 -7.51 -5.50
C TYR A 186 -0.39 -6.98 -4.93
N ALA A 187 -0.89 -5.88 -5.49
CA ALA A 187 -2.07 -5.20 -4.97
C ALA A 187 -3.34 -6.07 -5.02
N ALA A 188 -3.42 -7.06 -5.93
CA ALA A 188 -4.53 -8.01 -5.95
C ALA A 188 -4.54 -8.91 -4.71
N ASP A 189 -3.37 -9.35 -4.24
CA ASP A 189 -3.27 -10.16 -3.02
C ASP A 189 -3.59 -9.34 -1.77
N LEU A 190 -3.16 -8.08 -1.73
CA LEU A 190 -3.53 -7.16 -0.64
C LEU A 190 -5.02 -6.84 -0.67
N ALA A 191 -5.63 -6.67 -1.85
CA ALA A 191 -7.07 -6.47 -2.00
C ALA A 191 -7.87 -7.66 -1.44
N GLU A 192 -7.45 -8.88 -1.77
CA GLU A 192 -8.04 -10.11 -1.23
C GLU A 192 -7.93 -10.16 0.31
N ALA A 193 -6.75 -9.85 0.86
CA ALA A 193 -6.54 -9.80 2.31
C ALA A 193 -7.44 -8.77 3.00
N ILE A 194 -7.62 -7.57 2.42
CA ILE A 194 -8.53 -6.55 2.94
C ILE A 194 -9.97 -7.05 2.98
N LEU A 195 -10.43 -7.71 1.91
CA LEU A 195 -11.78 -8.25 1.83
C LEU A 195 -11.99 -9.43 2.79
N GLN A 196 -10.97 -10.23 3.05
CA GLN A 196 -10.98 -11.26 4.10
C GLN A 196 -11.11 -10.64 5.49
N VAL A 197 -10.35 -9.58 5.80
CA VAL A 197 -10.47 -8.82 7.07
C VAL A 197 -11.88 -8.27 7.25
N LEU A 198 -12.46 -7.65 6.22
CA LEU A 198 -13.85 -7.15 6.26
C LEU A 198 -14.87 -8.28 6.44
N SER A 199 -14.57 -9.47 5.91
CA SER A 199 -15.44 -10.63 5.90
C SER A 199 -15.38 -11.44 7.18
N ALA A 200 -14.37 -11.23 8.02
CA ALA A 200 -14.13 -12.00 9.22
C ALA A 200 -15.31 -11.87 10.21
N ALA A 201 -15.56 -12.93 10.97
CA ALA A 201 -16.60 -12.96 11.98
C ALA A 201 -16.41 -11.89 13.06
N SER A 202 -15.16 -11.55 13.34
CA SER A 202 -14.78 -10.47 14.27
C SER A 202 -13.78 -9.52 13.59
N PHE A 203 -13.95 -8.23 13.84
CA PHE A 203 -13.04 -7.20 13.39
C PHE A 203 -12.09 -6.86 14.54
N PHE A 204 -10.81 -7.15 14.39
CA PHE A 204 -9.78 -6.96 15.42
C PHE A 204 -8.97 -5.70 15.13
N PRO A 205 -9.23 -4.58 15.84
CA PRO A 205 -8.50 -3.34 15.61
C PRO A 205 -7.01 -3.46 15.88
N GLY A 206 -6.22 -2.63 15.20
CA GLY A 206 -4.78 -2.54 15.42
C GLY A 206 -3.98 -2.35 14.14
N ILE A 207 -2.65 -2.31 14.31
CA ILE A 207 -1.71 -2.25 13.20
C ILE A 207 -1.34 -3.68 12.80
N TYR A 208 -1.28 -3.90 11.50
CA TYR A 208 -0.90 -5.15 10.84
C TYR A 208 0.08 -4.88 9.71
N HIS A 209 0.91 -5.86 9.41
CA HIS A 209 1.79 -5.83 8.26
C HIS A 209 1.32 -6.79 7.18
N TYR A 210 1.39 -6.36 5.92
CA TYR A 210 1.10 -7.20 4.77
C TYR A 210 2.08 -6.90 3.62
N SER A 211 2.76 -7.91 3.15
CA SER A 211 3.46 -7.99 1.85
C SER A 211 3.43 -9.45 1.41
N ASN A 212 3.73 -9.75 0.14
CA ASN A 212 3.86 -11.15 -0.26
C ASN A 212 4.94 -11.87 0.56
N GLU A 213 4.97 -13.20 0.57
CA GLU A 213 6.04 -13.96 1.24
C GLU A 213 7.35 -13.90 0.44
N GLY A 214 8.47 -14.10 1.12
CA GLY A 214 9.81 -14.06 0.54
C GLY A 214 10.48 -12.70 0.70
N ILE A 215 11.71 -12.59 0.20
CA ILE A 215 12.58 -11.42 0.34
C ILE A 215 13.37 -11.28 -0.95
N CYS A 216 13.56 -10.05 -1.45
CA CYS A 216 14.42 -9.77 -2.58
C CYS A 216 14.99 -8.33 -2.52
N SER A 217 16.01 -8.05 -3.32
CA SER A 217 16.44 -6.68 -3.62
C SER A 217 15.68 -6.14 -4.84
N TRP A 218 15.77 -4.82 -5.10
CA TRP A 218 15.27 -4.25 -6.36
C TRP A 218 15.93 -4.87 -7.58
N TYR A 219 17.22 -5.24 -7.47
CA TYR A 219 17.95 -5.95 -8.53
C TYR A 219 17.34 -7.33 -8.80
N ASP A 220 17.12 -8.15 -7.77
CA ASP A 220 16.51 -9.48 -7.91
C ASP A 220 15.11 -9.38 -8.49
N PHE A 221 14.32 -8.44 -8.00
CA PHE A 221 12.97 -8.17 -8.50
C PHE A 221 12.99 -7.82 -10.00
N THR A 222 13.90 -6.92 -10.43
CA THR A 222 14.06 -6.56 -11.84
C THR A 222 14.50 -7.75 -12.69
N LYS A 223 15.45 -8.56 -12.21
CA LYS A 223 15.87 -9.79 -12.91
C LYS A 223 14.70 -10.74 -13.16
N ARG A 224 13.83 -10.90 -12.15
CA ARG A 224 12.66 -11.76 -12.27
C ARG A 224 11.61 -11.17 -13.21
N ILE A 225 11.34 -9.85 -13.12
CA ILE A 225 10.45 -9.13 -14.04
C ILE A 225 10.87 -9.36 -15.48
N HIS A 226 12.16 -9.11 -15.81
CA HIS A 226 12.67 -9.27 -17.18
C HIS A 226 12.56 -10.72 -17.67
N LYS A 227 12.89 -11.69 -16.82
CA LYS A 227 12.77 -13.12 -17.15
C LYS A 227 11.33 -13.49 -17.51
N LEU A 228 10.34 -13.05 -16.71
CA LEU A 228 8.93 -13.36 -16.94
C LEU A 228 8.35 -12.61 -18.15
N ALA A 229 8.83 -11.39 -18.38
CA ALA A 229 8.36 -10.55 -19.50
C ALA A 229 9.10 -10.83 -20.83
N GLY A 230 10.07 -11.75 -20.85
CA GLY A 230 10.86 -12.05 -22.06
C GLY A 230 11.77 -10.90 -22.51
N VAL A 231 12.20 -10.03 -21.57
CA VAL A 231 13.05 -8.86 -21.84
C VAL A 231 14.52 -9.22 -21.74
N SER A 232 15.30 -8.88 -22.78
CA SER A 232 16.73 -9.25 -22.91
C SER A 232 17.69 -8.13 -22.49
N CYS A 233 17.31 -7.27 -21.56
CA CYS A 233 18.16 -6.19 -21.05
C CYS A 233 19.17 -6.70 -20.03
N ASN A 234 20.42 -6.22 -20.10
CA ASN A 234 21.47 -6.53 -19.12
C ASN A 234 21.30 -5.73 -17.85
N VAL A 235 20.77 -6.34 -16.79
CA VAL A 235 20.60 -5.69 -15.48
C VAL A 235 21.88 -5.84 -14.67
N LYS A 236 22.49 -4.70 -14.29
CA LYS A 236 23.74 -4.61 -13.50
C LYS A 236 23.40 -4.17 -12.07
N PRO A 237 23.94 -4.85 -11.03
CA PRO A 237 23.74 -4.42 -9.64
C PRO A 237 24.58 -3.17 -9.35
N ILE A 238 23.99 -2.22 -8.62
CA ILE A 238 24.69 -1.05 -8.06
C ILE A 238 24.32 -0.89 -6.60
N GLU A 239 25.11 -0.15 -5.84
CA GLU A 239 24.81 0.19 -4.45
C GLU A 239 23.94 1.46 -4.37
N THR A 240 23.26 1.65 -3.23
CA THR A 240 22.44 2.84 -2.96
C THR A 240 23.22 4.15 -3.13
N LYS A 241 24.51 4.17 -2.76
CA LYS A 241 25.39 5.35 -2.92
C LYS A 241 25.57 5.79 -4.38
N ASP A 242 25.41 4.86 -5.34
CA ASP A 242 25.58 5.12 -6.78
C ASP A 242 24.28 5.61 -7.45
N TYR A 243 23.18 5.65 -6.70
CA TYR A 243 21.86 6.11 -7.17
C TYR A 243 21.24 7.11 -6.17
N PRO A 244 21.71 8.35 -6.15
CA PRO A 244 21.23 9.34 -5.20
C PRO A 244 19.75 9.65 -5.43
N THR A 245 18.97 9.62 -4.34
CA THR A 245 17.55 10.00 -4.30
C THR A 245 17.34 11.15 -3.32
N ARG A 246 16.28 11.95 -3.48
CA ARG A 246 15.99 13.08 -2.57
C ARG A 246 15.62 12.59 -1.17
N THR A 247 14.75 11.58 -1.12
CA THR A 247 14.37 10.93 0.14
C THR A 247 15.25 9.71 0.37
N PRO A 248 15.88 9.55 1.53
CA PRO A 248 16.57 8.30 1.89
C PRO A 248 15.62 7.10 1.76
N ARG A 249 16.11 6.03 1.13
CA ARG A 249 15.35 4.79 1.02
C ARG A 249 15.80 3.82 2.12
N PRO A 250 14.88 3.08 2.76
CA PRO A 250 15.27 2.08 3.74
C PRO A 250 16.13 0.98 3.09
N HIS A 251 17.27 0.64 3.71
CA HIS A 251 18.08 -0.49 3.27
C HIS A 251 17.38 -1.83 3.55
N TYR A 252 16.58 -1.88 4.62
CA TYR A 252 15.84 -3.06 5.01
C TYR A 252 14.38 -2.69 5.32
N SER A 253 13.45 -3.28 4.58
CA SER A 253 12.00 -3.03 4.74
C SER A 253 11.16 -4.32 4.75
N VAL A 254 11.75 -5.43 5.18
CA VAL A 254 11.04 -6.71 5.28
C VAL A 254 10.06 -6.68 6.45
N LEU A 255 8.78 -6.76 6.15
CA LEU A 255 7.70 -6.75 7.14
C LEU A 255 7.43 -8.17 7.66
N ASN A 256 7.28 -8.33 8.97
CA ASN A 256 6.78 -9.55 9.60
C ASN A 256 5.25 -9.61 9.47
N LYS A 257 4.72 -10.67 8.89
CA LYS A 257 3.28 -10.85 8.61
C LYS A 257 2.60 -11.84 9.58
N THR A 258 3.30 -12.29 10.62
CA THR A 258 2.77 -13.31 11.54
C THR A 258 1.45 -12.88 12.17
N LYS A 259 1.35 -11.60 12.57
CA LYS A 259 0.15 -11.08 13.25
C LYS A 259 -1.10 -11.15 12.37
N ILE A 260 -1.05 -10.67 11.12
CA ILE A 260 -2.22 -10.70 10.23
C ILE A 260 -2.62 -12.14 9.89
N LYS A 261 -1.64 -13.02 9.66
CA LYS A 261 -1.88 -14.45 9.40
C LYS A 261 -2.56 -15.15 10.59
N SER A 262 -2.05 -14.96 11.79
CA SER A 262 -2.61 -15.61 12.98
C SER A 262 -3.98 -15.03 13.39
N THR A 263 -4.22 -13.74 13.17
CA THR A 263 -5.46 -13.06 13.58
C THR A 263 -6.62 -13.39 12.65
N TYR A 264 -6.36 -13.41 11.33
CA TYR A 264 -7.41 -13.51 10.31
C TYR A 264 -7.35 -14.82 9.50
N GLY A 265 -6.37 -15.69 9.75
CA GLY A 265 -6.21 -16.92 8.98
C GLY A 265 -5.79 -16.71 7.53
N ILE A 266 -5.17 -15.56 7.24
CA ILE A 266 -4.79 -15.19 5.88
C ILE A 266 -3.58 -16.00 5.42
N GLU A 267 -3.69 -16.66 4.27
CA GLU A 267 -2.57 -17.25 3.53
C GLU A 267 -2.00 -16.23 2.56
N ILE A 268 -0.69 -16.03 2.61
CA ILE A 268 -0.02 -15.02 1.80
C ILE A 268 0.80 -15.70 0.72
N PRO A 269 0.56 -15.43 -0.57
CA PRO A 269 1.32 -16.02 -1.67
C PRO A 269 2.79 -15.58 -1.67
N TYR A 270 3.66 -16.41 -2.25
CA TYR A 270 5.07 -16.06 -2.48
C TYR A 270 5.16 -14.99 -3.58
N TRP A 271 6.09 -14.04 -3.42
CA TRP A 271 6.16 -12.86 -4.28
C TRP A 271 6.40 -13.17 -5.77
N GLU A 272 7.18 -14.23 -6.09
CA GLU A 272 7.41 -14.61 -7.49
C GLU A 272 6.15 -15.13 -8.17
N ASP A 273 5.34 -15.94 -7.46
CA ASP A 273 4.09 -16.49 -7.99
C ASP A 273 3.09 -15.36 -8.27
N SER A 274 3.04 -14.38 -7.37
CA SER A 274 2.22 -13.18 -7.52
C SER A 274 2.69 -12.29 -8.68
N LEU A 275 4.00 -12.14 -8.84
CA LEU A 275 4.58 -11.41 -9.97
C LEU A 275 4.25 -12.08 -11.30
N GLU A 276 4.35 -13.41 -11.37
CA GLU A 276 4.01 -14.18 -12.58
C GLU A 276 2.55 -13.97 -12.98
N ARG A 277 1.61 -13.99 -12.02
CA ARG A 277 0.18 -13.69 -12.27
C ARG A 277 0.01 -12.26 -12.81
N CYS A 278 0.66 -11.26 -12.21
CA CYS A 278 0.57 -9.87 -12.65
C CYS A 278 1.12 -9.68 -14.06
N ILE A 279 2.31 -10.21 -14.34
CA ILE A 279 2.93 -10.10 -15.66
C ILE A 279 2.09 -10.85 -16.72
N GLY A 280 1.52 -12.01 -16.39
CA GLY A 280 0.59 -12.72 -17.27
C GLY A 280 -0.65 -11.91 -17.67
N ILE A 281 -1.07 -10.94 -16.84
CA ILE A 281 -2.14 -9.98 -17.20
C ILE A 281 -1.59 -8.86 -18.08
N LEU A 282 -0.39 -8.35 -17.78
CA LEU A 282 0.21 -7.24 -18.51
C LEU A 282 0.62 -7.57 -19.95
N LEU A 283 0.85 -8.85 -20.27
CA LEU A 283 1.28 -9.32 -21.58
C LEU A 283 0.13 -9.80 -22.49
N LYS A 284 -1.09 -9.78 -21.99
CA LYS A 284 -2.32 -10.05 -22.79
C LYS A 284 -2.77 -8.80 -23.56
#